data_e3868eccbf346ceb139c333e1ed242a8
#
_entry.id   e3868eccbf346ceb139c333e1ed242a8
#
_cell.length_a   1.000
_cell.length_b   1.000
_cell.length_c   1.000
_cell.angle_alpha   90.00
_cell.angle_beta   90.00
_cell.angle_gamma   90.00
#
_symmetry.space_group_name_H-M   'P 1'
#
loop_
_entity.id
_entity.type
_entity.pdbx_description
1 polymer ?
#
loop_
_entity_poly.entity_id
_entity_poly.type
_entity_poly.pdbx_seq_one_letter_code
_entity_poly.pdbx_strand_id
1 'polypeptide(L)'
;WVPKGTNMIGSTEFVVLNPNNESESGYIYSVIKSPKFIAYCSQAATGTSHSQRRVSPDVLMAFKVVYEQGVVQKYGCLIEKIQKQQAELLSEIAMLTKQRDELLPLLMNGQATVNYHLSAC
;
A
#
# COMPACT_ATOMS: atom_id res chain seq x y z
N TRP A 1 -2.26 -3.29 -2.44
CA TRP A 1 -1.23 -4.27 -2.06
C TRP A 1 -1.41 -4.67 -0.60
N VAL A 2 -1.49 -5.98 -0.36
CA VAL A 2 -1.62 -6.57 0.98
C VAL A 2 -0.33 -7.32 1.27
N PRO A 3 0.39 -7.02 2.38
CA PRO A 3 1.59 -7.76 2.75
C PRO A 3 1.30 -9.24 2.97
N LYS A 4 2.22 -10.12 2.55
CA LYS A 4 2.10 -11.57 2.80
C LYS A 4 2.06 -11.84 4.32
N GLY A 5 1.19 -12.76 4.74
CA GLY A 5 1.08 -13.16 6.15
C GLY A 5 0.19 -12.26 7.03
N THR A 6 -0.49 -11.27 6.45
CA THR A 6 -1.46 -10.46 7.17
C THR A 6 -2.88 -10.98 6.92
N ASN A 7 -3.62 -11.23 8.00
CA ASN A 7 -5.05 -11.53 7.91
C ASN A 7 -5.82 -10.20 7.84
N MET A 8 -6.08 -9.73 6.64
CA MET A 8 -6.88 -8.53 6.41
C MET A 8 -8.31 -8.93 6.03
N ILE A 9 -9.28 -8.30 6.67
CA ILE A 9 -10.70 -8.44 6.33
C ILE A 9 -11.07 -7.25 5.47
N GLY A 10 -11.57 -7.52 4.27
CA GLY A 10 -12.06 -6.50 3.35
C GLY A 10 -13.59 -6.55 3.23
N SER A 11 -14.19 -5.45 2.79
CA SER A 11 -15.60 -5.41 2.41
C SER A 11 -15.82 -6.22 1.12
N THR A 12 -17.01 -6.79 0.95
CA THR A 12 -17.45 -7.43 -0.30
C THR A 12 -17.49 -6.48 -1.50
N GLU A 13 -17.40 -5.17 -1.25
CA GLU A 13 -17.34 -4.13 -2.27
C GLU A 13 -15.93 -3.98 -2.89
N PHE A 14 -14.91 -4.59 -2.30
CA PHE A 14 -13.56 -4.54 -2.85
C PHE A 14 -13.37 -5.58 -3.97
N VAL A 15 -12.80 -5.14 -5.08
CA VAL A 15 -12.34 -6.03 -6.13
C VAL A 15 -10.91 -6.44 -5.82
N VAL A 16 -10.70 -7.75 -5.65
CA VAL A 16 -9.37 -8.32 -5.44
C VAL A 16 -8.83 -8.77 -6.79
N LEU A 17 -7.70 -8.20 -7.19
CA LEU A 17 -6.97 -8.58 -8.39
C LEU A 17 -5.83 -9.52 -8.01
N ASN A 18 -5.89 -10.73 -8.51
CA ASN A 18 -4.86 -11.76 -8.28
C ASN A 18 -4.07 -11.99 -9.57
N PRO A 19 -2.75 -11.80 -9.60
CA PRO A 19 -1.94 -12.08 -10.77
C PRO A 19 -1.85 -13.60 -11.03
N ASN A 20 -1.77 -14.00 -12.29
CA ASN A 20 -1.52 -15.39 -12.65
C ASN A 20 -0.10 -15.83 -12.24
N ASN A 21 0.86 -14.90 -12.30
CA ASN A 21 2.23 -15.12 -11.86
C ASN A 21 2.59 -14.11 -10.76
N GLU A 22 3.16 -14.58 -9.67
CA GLU A 22 3.57 -13.69 -8.55
C GLU A 22 4.52 -12.57 -9.01
N SER A 23 5.42 -12.85 -9.95
CA SER A 23 6.35 -11.87 -10.52
C SER A 23 5.68 -10.69 -11.25
N GLU A 24 4.40 -10.79 -11.57
CA GLU A 24 3.63 -9.74 -12.24
C GLU A 24 2.88 -8.83 -11.25
N SER A 25 2.85 -9.20 -9.98
CA SER A 25 2.13 -8.48 -8.93
C SER A 25 2.53 -7.00 -8.86
N GLY A 26 3.82 -6.71 -8.87
CA GLY A 26 4.33 -5.34 -8.87
C GLY A 26 3.94 -4.52 -10.09
N TYR A 27 3.90 -5.15 -11.26
CA TYR A 27 3.44 -4.51 -12.49
C TYR A 27 1.95 -4.17 -12.43
N ILE A 28 1.12 -5.14 -12.06
CA ILE A 28 -0.34 -4.94 -11.90
C ILE A 28 -0.62 -3.83 -10.90
N TYR A 29 0.06 -3.83 -9.75
CA TYR A 29 -0.05 -2.78 -8.76
C TYR A 29 0.26 -1.39 -9.35
N SER A 30 1.31 -1.27 -10.15
CA SER A 30 1.70 -0.01 -10.79
C SER A 30 0.67 0.46 -11.82
N VAL A 31 0.09 -0.48 -12.59
CA VAL A 31 -0.98 -0.18 -13.55
C VAL A 31 -2.21 0.38 -12.81
N ILE A 32 -2.63 -0.27 -11.73
CA ILE A 32 -3.79 0.15 -10.93
C ILE A 32 -3.58 1.54 -10.32
N LYS A 33 -2.36 1.85 -9.89
CA LYS A 33 -2.01 3.16 -9.33
C LYS A 33 -1.77 4.24 -10.38
N SER A 34 -1.74 3.88 -11.66
CA SER A 34 -1.47 4.84 -12.72
C SER A 34 -2.62 5.86 -12.87
N PRO A 35 -2.32 7.14 -13.13
CA PRO A 35 -3.35 8.15 -13.36
C PRO A 35 -4.30 7.78 -14.51
N LYS A 36 -3.80 7.09 -15.54
CA LYS A 36 -4.61 6.64 -16.68
C LYS A 36 -5.67 5.61 -16.26
N PHE A 37 -5.29 4.63 -15.44
CA PHE A 37 -6.24 3.65 -14.93
C PHE A 37 -7.28 4.29 -14.00
N ILE A 38 -6.85 5.18 -13.12
CA ILE A 38 -7.74 5.91 -12.20
C ILE A 38 -8.75 6.75 -13.00
N ALA A 39 -8.29 7.48 -14.02
CA ALA A 39 -9.17 8.27 -14.88
C ALA A 39 -10.17 7.38 -15.64
N TYR A 40 -9.71 6.25 -16.18
CA TYR A 40 -10.55 5.25 -16.85
C TYR A 40 -11.66 4.74 -15.90
N CYS A 41 -11.30 4.33 -14.69
CA CYS A 41 -12.26 3.88 -13.69
C CYS A 41 -13.26 5.00 -13.31
N SER A 42 -12.78 6.23 -13.17
CA SER A 42 -13.63 7.37 -12.85
C SER A 42 -14.67 7.69 -13.93
N GLN A 43 -14.32 7.51 -15.20
CA GLN A 43 -15.22 7.70 -16.33
C GLN A 43 -16.23 6.55 -16.44
N ALA A 44 -15.78 5.32 -16.18
CA ALA A 44 -16.62 4.13 -16.29
C ALA A 44 -17.51 3.88 -15.06
N ALA A 45 -17.28 4.61 -13.96
CA ALA A 45 -18.02 4.43 -12.73
C ALA A 45 -19.49 4.87 -12.90
N THR A 46 -20.41 3.96 -12.61
CA THR A 46 -21.86 4.19 -12.62
C THR A 46 -22.36 4.42 -11.20
N GLY A 47 -23.37 5.26 -11.05
CA GLY A 47 -24.02 5.56 -9.76
C GLY A 47 -24.61 6.96 -9.72
N THR A 48 -25.69 7.12 -8.96
CA THR A 48 -26.48 8.37 -8.87
C THR A 48 -25.91 9.38 -7.87
N SER A 49 -25.02 8.95 -6.98
CA SER A 49 -24.39 9.81 -5.99
C SER A 49 -22.88 9.60 -5.93
N HIS A 50 -22.13 10.61 -5.50
CA HIS A 50 -20.66 10.53 -5.34
C HIS A 50 -20.21 9.39 -4.41
N SER A 51 -21.00 9.02 -3.41
CA SER A 51 -20.70 7.99 -2.43
C SER A 51 -21.00 6.56 -2.88
N GLN A 52 -21.74 6.38 -3.99
CA GLN A 52 -22.19 5.06 -4.46
C GLN A 52 -21.69 4.71 -5.87
N ARG A 53 -20.65 5.37 -6.33
CA ARG A 53 -20.08 5.07 -7.64
C ARG A 53 -19.31 3.76 -7.58
N ARG A 54 -19.67 2.84 -8.47
CA ARG A 54 -19.06 1.52 -8.56
C ARG A 54 -18.56 1.25 -9.97
N VAL A 55 -17.49 0.49 -10.07
CA VAL A 55 -16.94 0.00 -11.33
C VAL A 55 -17.06 -1.51 -11.32
N SER A 56 -17.66 -2.09 -12.38
CA SER A 56 -17.79 -3.55 -12.47
C SER A 56 -16.41 -4.20 -12.73
N PRO A 57 -16.18 -5.44 -12.26
CA PRO A 57 -14.96 -6.17 -12.53
C PRO A 57 -14.66 -6.31 -14.02
N ASP A 58 -15.69 -6.50 -14.86
CA ASP A 58 -15.55 -6.63 -16.31
C ASP A 58 -14.96 -5.38 -16.96
N VAL A 59 -15.36 -4.21 -16.48
CA VAL A 59 -14.81 -2.93 -16.92
C VAL A 59 -13.35 -2.79 -16.52
N LEU A 60 -12.99 -3.21 -15.30
CA LEU A 60 -11.60 -3.19 -14.85
C LEU A 60 -10.71 -4.09 -15.72
N MET A 61 -11.21 -5.27 -16.07
CA MET A 61 -10.49 -6.24 -16.90
C MET A 61 -10.43 -5.83 -18.40
N ALA A 62 -11.30 -4.93 -18.84
CA ALA A 62 -11.27 -4.41 -20.22
C ALA A 62 -10.19 -3.33 -20.44
N PHE A 63 -9.54 -2.85 -19.40
CA PHE A 63 -8.47 -1.87 -19.51
C PHE A 63 -7.26 -2.46 -20.23
N LYS A 64 -6.88 -1.86 -21.36
CA LYS A 64 -5.76 -2.34 -22.18
C LYS A 64 -4.42 -1.81 -21.65
N VAL A 65 -3.50 -2.73 -21.44
CA VAL A 65 -2.12 -2.44 -21.01
C VAL A 65 -1.12 -2.95 -22.04
N VAL A 66 0.04 -2.32 -22.12
CA VAL A 66 1.16 -2.84 -22.89
C VAL A 66 1.79 -3.98 -22.09
N TYR A 67 1.83 -5.15 -22.66
CA TYR A 67 2.37 -6.34 -22.03
C TYR A 67 3.50 -6.93 -22.85
N GLU A 68 4.69 -6.94 -22.28
CA GLU A 68 5.86 -7.66 -22.77
C GLU A 68 6.45 -8.45 -21.61
N GLN A 69 6.43 -9.76 -21.68
CA GLN A 69 6.74 -10.65 -20.56
C GLN A 69 8.09 -10.36 -19.89
N GLY A 70 9.14 -10.16 -20.68
CA GLY A 70 10.49 -9.88 -20.15
C GLY A 70 10.59 -8.56 -19.39
N VAL A 71 9.91 -7.53 -19.90
CA VAL A 71 9.86 -6.21 -19.26
C VAL A 71 8.99 -6.25 -18.01
N VAL A 72 7.83 -6.87 -18.10
CA VAL A 72 6.87 -6.98 -16.96
C VAL A 72 7.49 -7.70 -15.78
N GLN A 73 8.21 -8.80 -16.02
CA GLN A 73 8.89 -9.55 -14.96
C GLN A 73 10.01 -8.73 -14.29
N LYS A 74 10.87 -8.10 -15.09
CA LYS A 74 11.97 -7.26 -14.55
C LYS A 74 11.42 -6.09 -13.73
N TYR A 75 10.39 -5.43 -14.25
CA TYR A 75 9.74 -4.32 -13.57
C TYR A 75 9.01 -4.78 -12.31
N GLY A 76 8.31 -5.91 -12.38
CA GLY A 76 7.63 -6.52 -11.23
C GLY A 76 8.59 -6.81 -10.08
N CYS A 77 9.74 -7.44 -10.36
CA CYS A 77 10.80 -7.68 -9.38
C CYS A 77 11.33 -6.39 -8.72
N LEU A 78 11.48 -5.31 -9.50
CA LEU A 78 11.93 -4.02 -8.95
C LEU A 78 10.90 -3.44 -7.99
N ILE A 79 9.63 -3.41 -8.40
CA ILE A 79 8.53 -2.90 -7.58
C ILE A 79 8.36 -3.74 -6.30
N GLU A 80 8.50 -5.05 -6.40
CA GLU A 80 8.41 -5.94 -5.23
C GLU A 80 9.47 -5.62 -4.16
N LYS A 81 10.69 -5.31 -4.58
CA LYS A 81 11.75 -4.85 -3.65
C LYS A 81 11.38 -3.54 -2.96
N ILE A 82 10.85 -2.58 -3.72
CA ILE A 82 10.40 -1.29 -3.17
C ILE A 82 9.25 -1.50 -2.18
N GLN A 83 8.27 -2.34 -2.53
CA GLN A 83 7.14 -2.66 -1.66
C GLN A 83 7.60 -3.32 -0.35
N LYS A 84 8.59 -4.22 -0.43
CA LYS A 84 9.17 -4.84 0.76
C LYS A 84 9.80 -3.81 1.68
N GLN A 85 10.61 -2.90 1.14
CA GLN A 85 11.21 -1.81 1.91
C GLN A 85 10.14 -0.89 2.53
N GLN A 86 9.10 -0.56 1.79
CA GLN A 86 7.97 0.22 2.32
C GLN A 86 7.28 -0.49 3.47
N ALA A 87 7.07 -1.81 3.38
CA ALA A 87 6.46 -2.58 4.46
C ALA A 87 7.33 -2.61 5.72
N GLU A 88 8.66 -2.76 5.56
CA GLU A 88 9.62 -2.72 6.66
C GLU A 88 9.59 -1.36 7.36
N LEU A 89 9.65 -0.26 6.61
CA LEU A 89 9.58 1.10 7.15
C LEU A 89 8.24 1.39 7.84
N LEU A 90 7.12 0.94 7.29
CA LEU A 90 5.81 1.09 7.94
C LEU A 90 5.74 0.32 9.26
N SER A 91 6.33 -0.86 9.33
CA SER A 91 6.43 -1.64 10.57
C SER A 91 7.30 -0.93 11.61
N GLU A 92 8.42 -0.35 11.19
CA GLU A 92 9.29 0.43 12.07
C GLU A 92 8.58 1.68 12.60
N ILE A 93 7.88 2.43 11.74
CA ILE A 93 7.07 3.58 12.15
C ILE A 93 6.01 3.17 13.18
N ALA A 94 5.35 2.03 12.98
CA ALA A 94 4.34 1.55 13.93
C ALA A 94 4.96 1.22 15.29
N MET A 95 6.15 0.58 15.31
CA MET A 95 6.87 0.30 16.56
C MET A 95 7.33 1.58 17.27
N LEU A 96 7.91 2.53 16.54
CA LEU A 96 8.37 3.81 17.10
C LEU A 96 7.19 4.64 17.62
N THR A 97 6.07 4.63 16.92
CA THR A 97 4.84 5.28 17.37
C THR A 97 4.35 4.68 18.69
N LYS A 98 4.33 3.36 18.79
CA LYS A 98 3.96 2.67 20.03
C LYS A 98 4.91 3.01 21.17
N GLN A 99 6.22 2.98 20.96
CA GLN A 99 7.21 3.36 21.95
C GLN A 99 7.04 4.81 22.42
N ARG A 100 6.80 5.74 21.50
CA ARG A 100 6.49 7.14 21.83
C ARG A 100 5.27 7.22 22.73
N ASP A 101 4.19 6.54 22.37
CA ASP A 101 2.92 6.62 23.12
C ASP A 101 3.02 5.95 24.50
N GLU A 102 3.89 4.95 24.66
CA GLU A 102 4.18 4.35 25.95
C GLU A 102 5.10 5.23 26.83
N LEU A 103 6.10 5.90 26.23
CA LEU A 103 7.06 6.72 26.97
C LEU A 103 6.51 8.11 27.33
N LEU A 104 5.68 8.69 26.49
CA LEU A 104 5.18 10.05 26.70
C LEU A 104 4.46 10.24 28.05
N PRO A 105 3.54 9.37 28.49
CA PRO A 105 2.93 9.46 29.82
C PRO A 105 3.95 9.33 30.96
N LEU A 106 4.96 8.48 30.80
CA LEU A 106 6.00 8.28 31.83
C LEU A 106 6.87 9.52 31.99
N LEU A 107 7.21 10.20 30.92
CA LEU A 107 7.93 11.47 30.94
C LEU A 107 7.08 12.59 31.54
N MET A 108 5.80 12.68 31.19
CA MET A 108 4.90 13.70 31.71
C MET A 108 4.63 13.53 33.20
N ASN A 109 4.60 12.30 33.70
CA ASN A 109 4.38 11.99 35.11
C ASN A 109 5.67 12.00 35.95
N GLY A 110 6.83 12.31 35.37
CA GLY A 110 8.12 12.30 36.02
C GLY A 110 8.62 10.90 36.42
N GLN A 111 8.02 9.84 35.89
CA GLN A 111 8.42 8.44 36.12
C GLN A 111 9.65 8.04 35.32
N ALA A 112 9.92 8.74 34.23
CA ALA A 112 11.11 8.61 33.41
C ALA A 112 11.78 9.97 33.25
N THR A 113 13.10 10.01 33.24
CA THR A 113 13.90 11.21 33.00
C THR A 113 14.85 10.95 31.84
N VAL A 114 15.07 11.97 31.02
CA VAL A 114 16.05 11.93 29.93
C VAL A 114 17.36 12.52 30.47
N ASN A 115 18.39 11.70 30.63
CA ASN A 115 19.73 12.15 30.96
C ASN A 115 20.40 12.70 29.72
N TYR A 116 20.44 14.01 29.59
CA TYR A 116 21.26 14.66 28.55
C TYR A 116 22.74 14.65 29.03
N HIS A 117 23.52 13.68 28.59
CA HIS A 117 24.95 13.87 28.53
C HIS A 117 25.23 14.82 27.36
N LEU A 118 25.25 16.13 27.65
CA LEU A 118 25.90 17.08 26.76
C LEU A 118 27.40 16.73 26.81
N SER A 119 27.86 15.94 25.85
CA SER A 119 29.28 15.92 25.53
C SER A 119 29.62 17.31 25.03
N ALA A 120 30.19 18.10 25.92
CA ALA A 120 30.81 19.37 25.55
C ALA A 120 31.92 19.06 24.51
N CYS A 121 31.73 19.56 23.28
CA CYS A 121 32.81 19.71 22.31
C CYS A 121 33.78 20.78 22.77
#